data_91e1215e20d663502851c79cbba4db09
#
_entry.id   91e1215e20d663502851c79cbba4db09
#
_cell.length_a   1.000
_cell.length_b   1.000
_cell.length_c   1.000
_cell.angle_alpha   90.00
_cell.angle_beta   90.00
_cell.angle_gamma   90.00
#
_symmetry.space_group_name_H-M   'P 1'
#
loop_
_entity.id
_entity.type
_entity.pdbx_description
1 polymer ?
#
loop_
_entity_poly.entity_id
_entity_poly.type
_entity_poly.pdbx_seq_one_letter_code
_entity_poly.pdbx_strand_id
1 'polypeptide(L)'
;MKFMKSFRKAIFLVAALNLFYFFIEFIAALNIRSVSLLADSIDFIEDASINFLIFFAISLTLTKKAKISILLSLIMLLPGVTALWAVWQQILYQEPPQALELSIVAIGALTINCLCTFILISFKDFSGSLTRAAFLSARNDLIANIAIIITGIITYFHYSIWPDIIIGILIAYVRIESAXEIYSKAVKELKLNKKNL
;
A
#
# COMPACT_ATOMS: atom_id res chain seq x y z
N MET A 1 16.41 -0.91 23.24
CA MET A 1 15.29 -0.11 23.76
C MET A 1 15.07 1.20 22.97
N LYS A 2 16.10 2.01 22.71
CA LYS A 2 16.01 3.28 21.95
C LYS A 2 15.49 3.06 20.51
N PHE A 3 16.00 2.06 19.79
CA PHE A 3 15.62 1.75 18.40
C PHE A 3 14.15 1.31 18.28
N MET A 4 13.66 0.50 19.25
CA MET A 4 12.25 0.08 19.29
C MET A 4 11.30 1.26 19.51
N LYS A 5 11.68 2.22 20.38
CA LYS A 5 10.91 3.48 20.57
C LYS A 5 10.88 4.30 19.28
N SER A 6 12.02 4.35 18.57
CA SER A 6 12.12 5.06 17.27
C SER A 6 11.22 4.41 16.22
N PHE A 7 11.24 3.07 16.10
CA PHE A 7 10.37 2.33 15.17
C PHE A 7 8.88 2.56 15.50
N ARG A 8 8.51 2.52 16.78
CA ARG A 8 7.12 2.74 17.21
C ARG A 8 6.62 4.14 16.81
N LYS A 9 7.48 5.17 16.97
CA LYS A 9 7.17 6.54 16.53
C LYS A 9 7.04 6.62 15.00
N ALA A 10 7.93 5.95 14.26
CA ALA A 10 7.91 5.91 12.81
C ALA A 10 6.60 5.30 12.29
N ILE A 11 6.21 4.14 12.80
CA ILE A 11 4.97 3.44 12.43
C ILE A 11 3.74 4.31 12.74
N PHE A 12 3.71 4.94 13.91
CA PHE A 12 2.59 5.84 14.28
C PHE A 12 2.51 7.04 13.33
N LEU A 13 3.67 7.63 13.00
CA LEU A 13 3.72 8.77 12.08
C LEU A 13 3.23 8.37 10.68
N VAL A 14 3.66 7.20 10.19
CA VAL A 14 3.22 6.68 8.88
C VAL A 14 1.70 6.44 8.89
N ALA A 15 1.17 5.80 9.95
CA ALA A 15 -0.28 5.58 10.09
C ALA A 15 -1.04 6.92 10.08
N ALA A 16 -0.52 7.93 10.79
CA ALA A 16 -1.16 9.25 10.87
C ALA A 16 -1.11 9.99 9.52
N LEU A 17 0.01 9.90 8.77
CA LEU A 17 0.15 10.51 7.45
C LEU A 17 -0.83 9.88 6.45
N ASN A 18 -0.92 8.55 6.43
CA ASN A 18 -1.87 7.84 5.56
C ASN A 18 -3.32 8.18 5.92
N LEU A 19 -3.66 8.16 7.21
CA LEU A 19 -5.01 8.51 7.65
C LEU A 19 -5.37 9.97 7.30
N PHE A 20 -4.42 10.88 7.45
CA PHE A 20 -4.62 12.29 7.10
C PHE A 20 -4.86 12.43 5.59
N TYR A 21 -4.03 11.77 4.76
CA TYR A 21 -4.16 11.88 3.32
C TYR A 21 -5.43 11.17 2.80
N PHE A 22 -5.85 10.07 3.44
CA PHE A 22 -7.14 9.44 3.16
C PHE A 22 -8.27 10.48 3.15
N PHE A 23 -8.36 11.33 4.17
CA PHE A 23 -9.44 12.32 4.22
C PHE A 23 -9.35 13.35 3.10
N ILE A 24 -8.15 13.80 2.74
CA ILE A 24 -7.95 14.75 1.64
C ILE A 24 -8.43 14.12 0.33
N GLU A 25 -7.95 12.92 0.03
CA GLU A 25 -8.22 12.24 -1.22
C GLU A 25 -9.67 11.79 -1.33
N PHE A 26 -10.24 11.27 -0.25
CA PHE A 26 -11.64 10.84 -0.18
C PHE A 26 -12.58 12.02 -0.46
N ILE A 27 -12.33 13.18 0.18
CA ILE A 27 -13.13 14.40 -0.04
C ILE A 27 -12.96 14.89 -1.49
N ALA A 28 -11.74 14.89 -2.02
CA ALA A 28 -11.48 15.25 -3.43
C ALA A 28 -12.24 14.31 -4.37
N ALA A 29 -12.17 13.00 -4.14
CA ALA A 29 -12.85 11.97 -4.95
C ALA A 29 -14.37 12.20 -4.99
N LEU A 30 -14.99 12.52 -3.86
CA LEU A 30 -16.43 12.81 -3.78
C LEU A 30 -16.78 14.09 -4.56
N ASN A 31 -15.95 15.13 -4.43
CA ASN A 31 -16.20 16.44 -5.08
C ASN A 31 -16.12 16.35 -6.60
N ILE A 32 -15.11 15.64 -7.13
CA ILE A 32 -14.92 15.50 -8.58
C ILE A 32 -15.62 14.24 -9.14
N ARG A 33 -16.28 13.47 -8.28
CA ARG A 33 -16.99 12.22 -8.62
C ARG A 33 -16.09 11.21 -9.33
N SER A 34 -14.85 11.07 -8.84
CA SER A 34 -13.86 10.17 -9.44
C SER A 34 -13.86 8.83 -8.70
N VAL A 35 -14.25 7.77 -9.41
CA VAL A 35 -14.23 6.39 -8.89
C VAL A 35 -12.79 5.91 -8.66
N SER A 36 -11.85 6.27 -9.55
CA SER A 36 -10.45 5.88 -9.40
C SER A 36 -9.79 6.54 -8.19
N LEU A 37 -10.05 7.85 -7.96
CA LEU A 37 -9.58 8.53 -6.75
C LEU A 37 -10.20 7.96 -5.49
N LEU A 38 -11.49 7.59 -5.55
CA LEU A 38 -12.16 6.95 -4.42
C LEU A 38 -11.48 5.62 -4.09
N ALA A 39 -11.16 4.81 -5.12
CA ALA A 39 -10.44 3.54 -4.93
C ALA A 39 -9.05 3.77 -4.33
N ASP A 40 -8.31 4.78 -4.82
CA ASP A 40 -6.96 5.13 -4.32
C ASP A 40 -7.01 5.57 -2.84
N SER A 41 -8.05 6.33 -2.45
CA SER A 41 -8.22 6.70 -1.04
C SER A 41 -8.39 5.48 -0.12
N ILE A 42 -8.99 4.39 -0.60
CA ILE A 42 -9.12 3.14 0.16
C ILE A 42 -7.73 2.55 0.49
N ASP A 43 -6.75 2.68 -0.40
CA ASP A 43 -5.38 2.23 -0.14
C ASP A 43 -4.77 2.99 1.07
N PHE A 44 -5.03 4.30 1.19
CA PHE A 44 -4.54 5.09 2.32
C PHE A 44 -5.14 4.66 3.66
N ILE A 45 -6.45 4.35 3.73
CA ILE A 45 -7.06 3.87 4.98
C ILE A 45 -6.59 2.44 5.30
N GLU A 46 -6.35 1.62 4.27
CA GLU A 46 -5.77 0.29 4.44
C GLU A 46 -4.36 0.37 5.02
N ASP A 47 -3.49 1.22 4.45
CA ASP A 47 -2.12 1.45 4.93
C ASP A 47 -2.10 1.98 6.37
N ALA A 48 -2.98 2.92 6.69
CA ALA A 48 -3.14 3.41 8.07
C ALA A 48 -3.50 2.26 9.01
N SER A 49 -4.44 1.39 8.60
CA SER A 49 -4.88 0.22 9.38
C SER A 49 -3.73 -0.78 9.59
N ILE A 50 -2.98 -1.10 8.54
CA ILE A 50 -1.79 -1.98 8.62
C ILE A 50 -0.81 -1.41 9.64
N ASN A 51 -0.47 -0.13 9.53
CA ASN A 51 0.52 0.51 10.40
C ASN A 51 0.00 0.63 11.85
N PHE A 52 -1.29 0.90 12.09
CA PHE A 52 -1.86 0.85 13.44
C PHE A 52 -1.81 -0.56 14.03
N LEU A 53 -2.13 -1.60 13.26
CA LEU A 53 -2.00 -3.00 13.71
C LEU A 53 -0.55 -3.29 14.12
N ILE A 54 0.42 -2.88 13.32
CA ILE A 54 1.85 -3.06 13.63
C ILE A 54 2.22 -2.30 14.91
N PHE A 55 1.75 -1.06 15.07
CA PHE A 55 2.00 -0.23 16.26
C PHE A 55 1.57 -0.95 17.56
N PHE A 56 0.41 -1.59 17.54
CA PHE A 56 -0.07 -2.36 18.69
C PHE A 56 0.64 -3.71 18.85
N ALA A 57 1.00 -4.35 17.73
CA ALA A 57 1.66 -5.66 17.73
C ALA A 57 3.12 -5.62 18.19
N ILE A 58 3.76 -4.47 18.17
CA ILE A 58 5.22 -4.33 18.35
C ILE A 58 5.69 -4.89 19.70
N SER A 59 4.87 -4.81 20.74
CA SER A 59 5.18 -5.28 22.11
C SER A 59 4.76 -6.74 22.36
N LEU A 60 4.15 -7.40 21.38
CA LEU A 60 3.68 -8.77 21.52
C LEU A 60 4.82 -9.78 21.40
N THR A 61 4.55 -11.02 21.81
CA THR A 61 5.48 -12.15 21.64
C THR A 61 5.71 -12.46 20.16
N LEU A 62 6.84 -13.09 19.85
CA LEU A 62 7.21 -13.44 18.46
C LEU A 62 6.11 -14.26 17.76
N THR A 63 5.51 -15.22 18.48
CA THR A 63 4.41 -16.04 17.95
C THR A 63 3.20 -15.19 17.56
N LYS A 64 2.81 -14.23 18.43
CA LYS A 64 1.68 -13.33 18.16
C LYS A 64 2.00 -12.39 16.99
N LYS A 65 3.22 -11.86 16.92
CA LYS A 65 3.69 -11.02 15.80
C LYS A 65 3.58 -11.77 14.48
N ALA A 66 4.07 -13.02 14.43
CA ALA A 66 3.99 -13.84 13.20
C ALA A 66 2.54 -14.10 12.77
N LYS A 67 1.61 -14.34 13.73
CA LYS A 67 0.17 -14.49 13.40
C LYS A 67 -0.43 -13.21 12.82
N ILE A 68 -0.06 -12.06 13.40
CA ILE A 68 -0.52 -10.75 12.88
C ILE A 68 0.07 -10.51 11.49
N SER A 69 1.33 -10.89 11.24
CA SER A 69 1.93 -10.75 9.90
C SER A 69 1.23 -11.61 8.85
N ILE A 70 0.69 -12.77 9.24
CA ILE A 70 -0.16 -13.57 8.33
C ILE A 70 -1.45 -12.81 8.02
N LEU A 71 -2.09 -12.21 9.03
CA LEU A 71 -3.29 -11.39 8.80
C LEU A 71 -2.96 -10.19 7.89
N LEU A 72 -1.84 -9.51 8.14
CA LEU A 72 -1.39 -8.38 7.31
C LEU A 72 -1.16 -8.82 5.85
N SER A 73 -0.58 -10.00 5.63
CA SER A 73 -0.37 -10.50 4.26
C SER A 73 -1.70 -10.72 3.51
N LEU A 74 -2.77 -11.07 4.22
CA LEU A 74 -4.12 -11.18 3.62
C LEU A 74 -4.70 -9.80 3.29
N ILE A 75 -4.51 -8.84 4.20
CA ILE A 75 -4.95 -7.44 3.98
C ILE A 75 -4.22 -6.86 2.75
N MET A 76 -2.91 -7.10 2.62
CA MET A 76 -2.08 -6.65 1.49
C MET A 76 -2.51 -7.22 0.13
N LEU A 77 -3.38 -8.24 0.10
CA LEU A 77 -3.96 -8.72 -1.17
C LEU A 77 -5.10 -7.83 -1.66
N LEU A 78 -5.75 -7.06 -0.78
CA LEU A 78 -6.92 -6.27 -1.15
C LEU A 78 -6.63 -5.26 -2.29
N PRO A 79 -5.54 -4.46 -2.24
CA PRO A 79 -5.24 -3.56 -3.35
C PRO A 79 -4.96 -4.29 -4.67
N GLY A 80 -4.35 -5.47 -4.60
CA GLY A 80 -4.15 -6.30 -5.79
C GLY A 80 -5.48 -6.73 -6.43
N VAL A 81 -6.44 -7.14 -5.60
CA VAL A 81 -7.78 -7.54 -6.06
C VAL A 81 -8.54 -6.33 -6.61
N THR A 82 -8.47 -5.17 -5.93
CA THR A 82 -9.14 -3.95 -6.40
C THR A 82 -8.52 -3.44 -7.71
N ALA A 83 -7.20 -3.56 -7.88
CA ALA A 83 -6.53 -3.21 -9.14
C ALA A 83 -7.03 -4.10 -10.30
N LEU A 84 -7.15 -5.43 -10.08
CA LEU A 84 -7.68 -6.34 -11.09
C LEU A 84 -9.16 -6.03 -11.41
N TRP A 85 -9.94 -5.67 -10.40
CA TRP A 85 -11.34 -5.26 -10.60
C TRP A 85 -11.41 -3.96 -11.41
N ALA A 86 -10.54 -2.99 -11.13
CA ALA A 86 -10.45 -1.74 -11.88
C ALA A 86 -10.10 -1.99 -13.35
N VAL A 87 -9.13 -2.88 -13.62
CA VAL A 87 -8.76 -3.32 -14.98
C VAL A 87 -9.98 -3.92 -15.69
N TRP A 88 -10.73 -4.78 -15.01
CA TRP A 88 -11.95 -5.39 -15.56
C TRP A 88 -12.97 -4.31 -15.96
N GLN A 89 -13.20 -3.32 -15.07
CA GLN A 89 -14.11 -2.20 -15.37
C GLN A 89 -13.63 -1.39 -16.57
N GLN A 90 -12.32 -1.13 -16.65
CA GLN A 90 -11.72 -0.39 -17.77
C GLN A 90 -11.96 -1.09 -19.12
N ILE A 91 -11.86 -2.43 -19.13
CA ILE A 91 -12.12 -3.25 -20.34
C ILE A 91 -13.60 -3.15 -20.74
N LEU A 92 -14.52 -3.16 -19.75
CA LEU A 92 -15.96 -3.13 -20.01
C LEU A 92 -16.43 -1.76 -20.53
N TYR A 93 -15.99 -0.67 -19.89
CA TYR A 93 -16.52 0.67 -20.18
C TYR A 93 -15.69 1.43 -21.22
N GLN A 94 -14.43 1.07 -21.40
CA GLN A 94 -13.51 1.63 -22.39
C GLN A 94 -13.37 3.15 -22.30
N GLU A 95 -13.49 3.71 -21.10
CA GLU A 95 -13.31 5.14 -20.83
C GLU A 95 -11.91 5.39 -20.25
N PRO A 96 -11.04 6.13 -20.94
CA PRO A 96 -9.73 6.47 -20.37
C PRO A 96 -9.87 7.35 -19.13
N PRO A 97 -8.92 7.26 -18.18
CA PRO A 97 -9.00 8.06 -16.96
C PRO A 97 -8.87 9.55 -17.22
N GLN A 98 -9.46 10.36 -16.34
CA GLN A 98 -9.41 11.83 -16.40
C GLN A 98 -8.05 12.30 -15.87
N ALA A 99 -7.06 12.36 -16.76
CA ALA A 99 -5.64 12.54 -16.42
C ALA A 99 -5.34 13.84 -15.65
N LEU A 100 -5.98 14.94 -16.00
CA LEU A 100 -5.66 16.26 -15.43
C LEU A 100 -6.12 16.38 -13.96
N GLU A 101 -7.35 15.98 -13.68
CA GLU A 101 -7.93 16.06 -12.34
C GLU A 101 -7.26 15.11 -11.37
N LEU A 102 -6.88 13.93 -11.84
CA LEU A 102 -6.18 12.93 -11.04
C LEU A 102 -4.75 13.36 -10.68
N SER A 103 -4.08 14.11 -11.59
CA SER A 103 -2.63 14.38 -11.47
C SER A 103 -2.27 15.16 -10.21
N ILE A 104 -3.06 16.18 -9.84
CA ILE A 104 -2.75 17.02 -8.66
C ILE A 104 -2.84 16.18 -7.38
N VAL A 105 -3.90 15.40 -7.25
CA VAL A 105 -4.12 14.54 -6.07
C VAL A 105 -3.07 13.42 -6.06
N ALA A 106 -2.81 12.80 -7.22
CA ALA A 106 -1.80 11.73 -7.35
C ALA A 106 -0.38 12.23 -6.98
N ILE A 107 -0.01 13.49 -7.28
CA ILE A 107 1.27 14.07 -6.86
C ILE A 107 1.31 14.18 -5.33
N GLY A 108 0.21 14.58 -4.71
CA GLY A 108 0.10 14.60 -3.24
C GLY A 108 0.24 13.20 -2.64
N ALA A 109 -0.48 12.21 -3.20
CA ALA A 109 -0.40 10.80 -2.82
C ALA A 109 1.06 10.30 -2.92
N LEU A 110 1.71 10.55 -4.06
CA LEU A 110 3.12 10.20 -4.29
C LEU A 110 4.02 10.81 -3.22
N THR A 111 3.81 12.08 -2.87
CA THR A 111 4.61 12.78 -1.85
C THR A 111 4.46 12.09 -0.49
N ILE A 112 3.25 11.76 -0.07
CA ILE A 112 3.00 11.08 1.20
C ILE A 112 3.62 9.67 1.19
N ASN A 113 3.44 8.90 0.12
CA ASN A 113 3.98 7.54 0.01
C ASN A 113 5.51 7.55 -0.05
N CYS A 114 6.10 8.57 -0.67
CA CYS A 114 7.55 8.81 -0.66
C CYS A 114 8.06 9.04 0.78
N LEU A 115 7.40 9.93 1.52
CA LEU A 115 7.74 10.20 2.93
C LEU A 115 7.60 8.94 3.78
N CYS A 116 6.51 8.18 3.63
CA CYS A 116 6.27 6.94 4.37
C CYS A 116 7.37 5.90 4.07
N THR A 117 7.71 5.72 2.79
CA THR A 117 8.79 4.80 2.38
C THR A 117 10.12 5.21 3.00
N PHE A 118 10.48 6.51 2.95
CA PHE A 118 11.71 7.04 3.55
C PHE A 118 11.75 6.81 5.06
N ILE A 119 10.64 6.99 5.75
CA ILE A 119 10.55 6.75 7.19
C ILE A 119 10.77 5.26 7.50
N LEU A 120 10.19 4.36 6.69
CA LEU A 120 10.19 2.92 6.96
C LEU A 120 11.45 2.18 6.47
N ILE A 121 12.17 2.73 5.49
CA ILE A 121 13.34 2.04 4.90
C ILE A 121 14.41 1.67 5.93
N SER A 122 14.62 2.54 6.93
CA SER A 122 15.58 2.31 8.01
C SER A 122 15.20 1.16 8.94
N PHE A 123 13.96 0.69 8.86
CA PHE A 123 13.42 -0.33 9.75
C PHE A 123 13.01 -1.63 9.03
N LYS A 124 13.19 -1.71 7.73
CA LYS A 124 12.67 -2.83 6.89
C LYS A 124 13.07 -4.23 7.38
N ASP A 125 14.22 -4.35 8.03
CA ASP A 125 14.76 -5.62 8.51
C ASP A 125 14.77 -5.74 10.05
N PHE A 126 14.17 -4.76 10.75
CA PHE A 126 14.32 -4.66 12.22
C PHE A 126 13.56 -5.75 12.99
N SER A 127 12.34 -6.09 12.60
CA SER A 127 11.48 -6.97 13.40
C SER A 127 10.79 -8.06 12.57
N GLY A 128 11.52 -8.64 11.63
CA GLY A 128 11.03 -9.78 10.86
C GLY A 128 9.93 -9.41 9.85
N SER A 129 8.90 -10.26 9.77
CA SER A 129 7.79 -10.10 8.82
C SER A 129 6.97 -8.83 9.06
N LEU A 130 6.86 -8.40 10.31
CA LEU A 130 6.02 -7.25 10.70
C LEU A 130 6.54 -5.93 10.10
N THR A 131 7.86 -5.66 10.26
CA THR A 131 8.46 -4.43 9.71
C THR A 131 8.57 -4.51 8.19
N ARG A 132 8.80 -5.71 7.67
CA ARG A 132 8.88 -5.96 6.24
C ARG A 132 7.52 -5.64 5.57
N ALA A 133 6.40 -6.01 6.20
CA ALA A 133 5.05 -5.72 5.70
C ALA A 133 4.85 -4.20 5.55
N ALA A 134 5.13 -3.42 6.60
CA ALA A 134 4.99 -1.96 6.57
C ALA A 134 5.83 -1.33 5.44
N PHE A 135 7.08 -1.77 5.30
CA PHE A 135 7.97 -1.24 4.26
C PHE A 135 7.48 -1.62 2.86
N LEU A 136 7.06 -2.88 2.65
CA LEU A 136 6.60 -3.35 1.33
C LEU A 136 5.31 -2.66 0.90
N SER A 137 4.36 -2.44 1.83
CA SER A 137 3.15 -1.68 1.56
C SER A 137 3.51 -0.29 1.03
N ALA A 138 4.20 0.53 1.83
CA ALA A 138 4.58 1.90 1.45
C ALA A 138 5.42 1.96 0.15
N ARG A 139 6.32 0.99 -0.06
CA ARG A 139 7.11 0.90 -1.30
C ARG A 139 6.22 0.63 -2.52
N ASN A 140 5.25 -0.29 -2.37
CA ASN A 140 4.37 -0.68 -3.47
C ASN A 140 3.48 0.50 -3.88
N ASP A 141 2.99 1.26 -2.91
CA ASP A 141 2.16 2.46 -3.17
C ASP A 141 2.98 3.53 -3.88
N LEU A 142 4.23 3.73 -3.47
CA LEU A 142 5.15 4.64 -4.17
C LEU A 142 5.33 4.24 -5.65
N ILE A 143 5.56 2.94 -5.90
CA ILE A 143 5.72 2.40 -7.26
C ILE A 143 4.42 2.57 -8.06
N ALA A 144 3.28 2.24 -7.45
CA ALA A 144 1.96 2.34 -8.08
C ALA A 144 1.67 3.80 -8.48
N ASN A 145 1.91 4.77 -7.58
CA ASN A 145 1.68 6.19 -7.87
C ASN A 145 2.56 6.70 -9.01
N ILE A 146 3.84 6.32 -9.05
CA ILE A 146 4.74 6.67 -10.17
C ILE A 146 4.18 6.10 -11.48
N ALA A 147 3.77 4.84 -11.47
CA ALA A 147 3.21 4.17 -12.65
C ALA A 147 1.91 4.82 -13.13
N ILE A 148 1.03 5.22 -12.19
CA ILE A 148 -0.23 5.92 -12.50
C ILE A 148 0.05 7.29 -13.15
N ILE A 149 1.03 8.05 -12.64
CA ILE A 149 1.42 9.34 -13.23
C ILE A 149 1.93 9.14 -14.67
N ILE A 150 2.78 8.13 -14.89
CA ILE A 150 3.29 7.79 -16.24
C ILE A 150 2.12 7.43 -17.16
N THR A 151 1.18 6.62 -16.68
CA THR A 151 -0.06 6.26 -17.41
C THR A 151 -0.85 7.52 -17.82
N GLY A 152 -1.04 8.43 -16.86
CA GLY A 152 -1.74 9.69 -17.12
C GLY A 152 -1.06 10.50 -18.22
N ILE A 153 0.27 10.61 -18.19
CA ILE A 153 1.05 11.33 -19.22
C ILE A 153 0.87 10.65 -20.58
N ILE A 154 1.01 9.33 -20.65
CA ILE A 154 0.85 8.59 -21.92
C ILE A 154 -0.56 8.76 -22.47
N THR A 155 -1.59 8.62 -21.61
CA THR A 155 -3.01 8.73 -21.99
C THR A 155 -3.35 10.15 -22.47
N TYR A 156 -2.70 11.18 -21.91
CA TYR A 156 -2.88 12.57 -22.36
C TYR A 156 -2.46 12.75 -23.81
N PHE A 157 -1.33 12.12 -24.23
CA PHE A 157 -0.84 12.22 -25.62
C PHE A 157 -1.46 11.18 -26.56
N HIS A 158 -1.83 10.01 -26.03
CA HIS A 158 -2.40 8.90 -26.79
C HIS A 158 -3.65 8.38 -26.08
N TYR A 159 -4.78 8.89 -26.46
CA TYR A 159 -6.08 8.57 -25.85
C TYR A 159 -6.38 7.08 -26.01
N SER A 160 -6.02 6.29 -24.96
CA SER A 160 -6.08 4.83 -25.00
C SER A 160 -6.23 4.25 -23.59
N ILE A 161 -6.95 3.16 -23.48
CA ILE A 161 -7.12 2.41 -22.22
C ILE A 161 -5.94 1.48 -21.92
N TRP A 162 -5.13 1.14 -22.92
CA TRP A 162 -4.12 0.09 -22.79
C TRP A 162 -3.01 0.40 -21.77
N PRO A 163 -2.47 1.63 -21.70
CA PRO A 163 -1.47 1.94 -20.66
C PRO A 163 -2.00 1.69 -19.26
N ASP A 164 -3.24 2.08 -19.00
CA ASP A 164 -3.90 1.91 -17.69
C ASP A 164 -4.09 0.42 -17.35
N ILE A 165 -4.55 -0.37 -18.31
CA ILE A 165 -4.72 -1.84 -18.15
C ILE A 165 -3.37 -2.50 -17.82
N ILE A 166 -2.33 -2.20 -18.59
CA ILE A 166 -0.99 -2.81 -18.40
C ILE A 166 -0.46 -2.47 -17.00
N ILE A 167 -0.54 -1.21 -16.61
CA ILE A 167 -0.05 -0.77 -15.30
C ILE A 167 -0.91 -1.35 -14.18
N GLY A 168 -2.23 -1.42 -14.34
CA GLY A 168 -3.13 -2.06 -13.37
C GLY A 168 -2.76 -3.52 -13.10
N ILE A 169 -2.46 -4.29 -14.16
CA ILE A 169 -2.01 -5.69 -14.04
C ILE A 169 -0.66 -5.77 -13.32
N LEU A 170 0.29 -4.87 -13.66
CA LEU A 170 1.61 -4.84 -13.01
C LEU A 170 1.51 -4.51 -11.53
N ILE A 171 0.65 -3.55 -11.15
CA ILE A 171 0.38 -3.20 -9.75
C ILE A 171 -0.18 -4.42 -9.03
N ALA A 172 -1.20 -5.08 -9.57
CA ALA A 172 -1.77 -6.29 -8.98
C ALA A 172 -0.71 -7.36 -8.75
N TYR A 173 0.17 -7.59 -9.73
CA TYR A 173 1.26 -8.55 -9.63
C TYR A 173 2.21 -8.23 -8.46
N VAL A 174 2.66 -6.98 -8.36
CA VAL A 174 3.60 -6.53 -7.30
C VAL A 174 2.96 -6.69 -5.91
N ARG A 175 1.66 -6.35 -5.78
CA ARG A 175 0.91 -6.49 -4.52
C ARG A 175 0.83 -7.96 -4.09
N ILE A 176 0.48 -8.84 -5.02
CA ILE A 176 0.36 -10.29 -4.75
C ILE A 176 1.73 -10.87 -4.37
N GLU A 177 2.79 -10.48 -5.08
CA GLU A 177 4.17 -10.91 -4.77
C GLU A 177 4.57 -10.49 -3.35
N SER A 178 4.32 -9.25 -2.99
CA SER A 178 4.63 -8.72 -1.65
C SER A 178 3.86 -9.45 -0.57
N ALA A 179 2.60 -9.73 -0.78
CA ALA A 179 1.79 -10.56 0.13
C ALA A 179 2.37 -11.97 0.29
N UNK A 180 2.78 -12.42 -0.56
CA UNK A 180 3.35 -13.62 -0.61
C UNK A 180 4.57 -13.73 0.09
N GLU A 181 5.44 -12.78 -0.08
CA GLU A 181 6.69 -12.65 0.68
C GLU A 181 6.42 -12.61 2.19
N ILE A 182 5.54 -11.72 2.63
CA ILE A 182 5.20 -11.54 4.05
C ILE A 182 4.61 -12.82 4.64
N TYR A 183 3.69 -13.47 3.93
CA TYR A 183 3.10 -14.73 4.38
C TYR A 183 4.18 -15.80 4.62
N SER A 184 5.04 -16.02 3.63
CA SER A 184 6.12 -17.01 3.69
C SER A 184 7.06 -16.75 4.89
N LYS A 185 7.45 -15.49 5.06
CA LYS A 185 8.32 -15.06 6.17
C LYS A 185 7.63 -15.29 7.52
N ALA A 186 6.36 -14.92 7.64
CA ALA A 186 5.58 -15.09 8.87
C ALA A 186 5.39 -16.57 9.25
N VAL A 187 5.12 -17.43 8.25
CA VAL A 187 4.99 -18.90 8.47
C VAL A 187 6.33 -19.50 8.94
N LYS A 188 7.45 -19.08 8.33
CA LYS A 188 8.80 -19.52 8.76
C LYS A 188 9.06 -19.11 10.22
N GLU A 189 8.74 -17.88 10.58
CA GLU A 189 8.87 -17.37 11.95
C GLU A 189 8.04 -18.21 12.95
N LEU A 190 6.80 -18.56 12.59
CA LEU A 190 5.93 -19.40 13.41
C LEU A 190 6.53 -20.80 13.64
N LYS A 191 7.05 -21.43 12.58
CA LYS A 191 7.65 -22.78 12.65
C LYS A 191 8.88 -22.78 13.54
N LEU A 192 9.75 -21.77 13.40
CA LEU A 192 10.97 -21.64 14.22
C LEU A 192 10.63 -21.45 15.70
N ASN A 193 9.64 -20.60 16.00
CA ASN A 193 9.23 -20.35 17.38
C ASN A 193 8.62 -21.59 18.04
N LYS A 194 7.90 -22.44 17.27
CA LYS A 194 7.35 -23.72 17.80
C LYS A 194 8.44 -24.75 18.09
N LYS A 195 9.57 -24.69 17.38
CA LYS A 195 10.69 -25.64 17.54
C LYS A 195 11.55 -25.30 18.76
N ASN A 196 11.48 -24.05 19.22
CA ASN A 196 12.28 -23.55 20.37
C ASN A 196 11.48 -23.53 21.70
N LEU A 197 10.25 -24.06 21.71
CA LEU A 197 9.39 -24.27 22.89
C LEU A 197 9.33 -25.74 23.29
#